data_467b6124092d195ac05af8c3fedc4244
#
_entry.id   467b6124092d195ac05af8c3fedc4244
#
_cell.length_a   1.000
_cell.length_b   1.000
_cell.length_c   1.000
_cell.angle_alpha   90.00
_cell.angle_beta   90.00
_cell.angle_gamma   90.00
#
_symmetry.space_group_name_H-M   'P 1'
#
loop_
_entity.id
_entity.type
_entity.pdbx_description
1 polymer ?
#
loop_
_entity_poly.entity_id
_entity_poly.type
_entity_poly.pdbx_seq_one_letter_code
_entity_poly.pdbx_strand_id
1 'polypeptide(L)'
;MPYESLNALQRQQVEAIEIHAEQIRFSGDIHGALHTLLSKPGPGVKGFALLVEDAPVAFLLLKRPPVLPAWADEHSATLHALQVDRRAQGKGYGKACLQALPKLARQAWPEIKGLELSVDADNESAIALYAKYGFVDSGEAYKGRIGYERRMGLVF
;
A
#
# COMPACT_ATOMS: atom_id res chain seq x y z
N MET A 1 -10.30 7.12 -1.58
CA MET A 1 -11.14 7.56 -0.44
C MET A 1 -10.57 7.02 0.86
N PRO A 2 -10.40 7.85 1.88
CA PRO A 2 -9.95 7.36 3.20
C PRO A 2 -10.91 6.33 3.77
N TYR A 3 -10.37 5.32 4.44
CA TYR A 3 -11.19 4.23 5.00
C TYR A 3 -12.26 4.74 5.97
N GLU A 4 -11.93 5.72 6.81
CA GLU A 4 -12.87 6.29 7.76
C GLU A 4 -14.05 7.02 7.10
N SER A 5 -13.93 7.38 5.83
CA SER A 5 -15.00 8.02 5.07
C SER A 5 -15.93 7.03 4.36
N LEU A 6 -15.61 5.72 4.40
CA LEU A 6 -16.44 4.70 3.81
C LEU A 6 -17.71 4.45 4.65
N ASN A 7 -18.83 4.16 3.98
CA ASN A 7 -20.04 3.71 4.67
C ASN A 7 -19.95 2.24 5.08
N ALA A 8 -20.95 1.73 5.82
CA ALA A 8 -20.93 0.37 6.33
C ALA A 8 -20.86 -0.69 5.21
N LEU A 9 -21.62 -0.48 4.12
CA LEU A 9 -21.59 -1.40 2.98
C LEU A 9 -20.22 -1.43 2.33
N GLN A 10 -19.62 -0.26 2.10
CA GLN A 10 -18.29 -0.14 1.48
C GLN A 10 -17.22 -0.80 2.34
N ARG A 11 -17.30 -0.68 3.67
CA ARG A 11 -16.35 -1.35 4.58
C ARG A 11 -16.49 -2.86 4.50
N GLN A 12 -17.71 -3.39 4.40
CA GLN A 12 -17.92 -4.82 4.15
C GLN A 12 -17.34 -5.26 2.82
N GLN A 13 -17.48 -4.44 1.78
CA GLN A 13 -16.92 -4.73 0.46
C GLN A 13 -15.39 -4.71 0.47
N VAL A 14 -14.75 -3.84 1.26
CA VAL A 14 -13.30 -3.90 1.47
C VAL A 14 -12.89 -5.22 2.12
N GLU A 15 -13.62 -5.67 3.14
CA GLU A 15 -13.35 -6.95 3.79
C GLU A 15 -13.47 -8.14 2.83
N ALA A 16 -14.26 -8.00 1.77
CA ALA A 16 -14.47 -9.03 0.75
C ALA A 16 -13.44 -9.00 -0.37
N ILE A 17 -12.48 -8.06 -0.36
CA ILE A 17 -11.41 -8.03 -1.35
C ILE A 17 -10.56 -9.29 -1.22
N GLU A 18 -10.36 -9.97 -2.34
CA GLU A 18 -9.52 -11.16 -2.43
C GLU A 18 -8.48 -10.97 -3.52
N ILE A 19 -7.26 -11.40 -3.24
CA ILE A 19 -6.20 -11.47 -4.24
C ILE A 19 -5.94 -12.93 -4.58
N HIS A 20 -5.22 -13.18 -5.67
CA HIS A 20 -4.82 -14.54 -6.04
C HIS A 20 -3.92 -15.14 -4.96
N ALA A 21 -4.03 -16.47 -4.73
CA ALA A 21 -3.29 -17.16 -3.67
C ALA A 21 -1.78 -16.91 -3.74
N GLU A 22 -1.21 -16.88 -4.95
CA GLU A 22 0.21 -16.60 -5.15
C GLU A 22 0.62 -15.17 -4.78
N GLN A 23 -0.33 -14.25 -4.74
CA GLN A 23 -0.08 -12.84 -4.35
C GLN A 23 -0.06 -12.67 -2.83
N ILE A 24 -0.78 -13.49 -2.08
CA ILE A 24 -0.81 -13.46 -0.61
C ILE A 24 0.60 -13.65 -0.04
N ARG A 25 1.41 -14.44 -0.70
CA ARG A 25 2.82 -14.67 -0.36
C ARG A 25 3.59 -13.36 -0.23
N PHE A 26 3.31 -12.37 -1.07
CA PHE A 26 4.04 -11.09 -1.11
C PHE A 26 3.39 -9.99 -0.27
N SER A 27 2.07 -9.85 -0.32
CA SER A 27 1.37 -8.70 0.27
C SER A 27 0.53 -9.03 1.50
N GLY A 28 0.38 -10.33 1.84
CA GLY A 28 -0.61 -10.76 2.83
C GLY A 28 -2.03 -10.64 2.27
N ASP A 29 -3.04 -10.85 3.12
CA ASP A 29 -4.44 -10.71 2.72
C ASP A 29 -5.08 -9.43 3.27
N ILE A 30 -6.33 -9.19 2.88
CA ILE A 30 -7.06 -7.99 3.30
C ILE A 30 -7.32 -7.97 4.82
N HIS A 31 -7.50 -9.13 5.43
CA HIS A 31 -7.75 -9.21 6.87
C HIS A 31 -6.54 -8.77 7.68
N GLY A 32 -5.33 -9.14 7.24
CA GLY A 32 -4.08 -8.66 7.86
C GLY A 32 -3.92 -7.15 7.73
N ALA A 33 -4.22 -6.59 6.57
CA ALA A 33 -4.17 -5.15 6.35
C ALA A 33 -5.16 -4.40 7.24
N LEU A 34 -6.40 -4.85 7.32
CA LEU A 34 -7.43 -4.24 8.16
C LEU A 34 -7.12 -4.39 9.64
N HIS A 35 -6.56 -5.53 10.05
CA HIS A 35 -6.11 -5.72 11.43
C HIS A 35 -5.07 -4.67 11.81
N THR A 36 -4.11 -4.41 10.95
CA THR A 36 -3.09 -3.37 11.17
C THR A 36 -3.72 -1.99 11.34
N LEU A 37 -4.66 -1.64 10.46
CA LEU A 37 -5.33 -0.35 10.50
C LEU A 37 -6.18 -0.17 11.76
N LEU A 38 -6.97 -1.19 12.12
CA LEU A 38 -8.00 -1.08 13.16
C LEU A 38 -7.47 -1.35 14.55
N SER A 39 -6.40 -2.14 14.70
CA SER A 39 -5.82 -2.46 16.02
C SER A 39 -4.91 -1.36 16.56
N LYS A 40 -4.40 -0.48 15.70
CA LYS A 40 -3.55 0.65 16.10
C LYS A 40 -4.09 1.94 15.51
N PRO A 41 -5.30 2.37 15.93
CA PRO A 41 -5.85 3.62 15.43
C PRO A 41 -4.96 4.79 15.86
N GLY A 42 -4.79 5.75 14.98
CA GLY A 42 -3.99 6.92 15.27
C GLY A 42 -3.46 7.58 14.00
N PRO A 43 -2.72 8.68 14.13
CA PRO A 43 -2.27 9.46 12.98
C PRO A 43 -1.18 8.77 12.15
N GLY A 44 -0.57 7.70 12.67
CA GLY A 44 0.54 7.01 12.01
C GLY A 44 0.14 5.93 11.00
N VAL A 45 -1.14 5.56 10.92
CA VAL A 45 -1.64 4.58 9.95
C VAL A 45 -2.88 5.12 9.28
N LYS A 46 -2.91 5.07 7.94
CA LYS A 46 -4.09 5.46 7.17
C LYS A 46 -4.36 4.43 6.08
N GLY A 47 -5.64 4.08 5.92
CA GLY A 47 -6.11 3.20 4.86
C GLY A 47 -6.89 3.98 3.81
N PHE A 48 -6.76 3.57 2.56
CA PHE A 48 -7.46 4.18 1.42
C PHE A 48 -8.02 3.08 0.52
N ALA A 49 -9.22 3.33 0.01
CA ALA A 49 -9.86 2.46 -0.96
C ALA A 49 -10.04 3.18 -2.29
N LEU A 50 -9.85 2.46 -3.38
CA LEU A 50 -10.25 2.91 -4.71
C LEU A 50 -11.67 2.43 -4.97
N LEU A 51 -12.56 3.37 -5.28
CA LEU A 51 -13.96 3.06 -5.59
C LEU A 51 -14.20 3.15 -7.10
N VAL A 52 -14.94 2.19 -7.62
CA VAL A 52 -15.47 2.21 -8.98
C VAL A 52 -16.98 2.02 -8.87
N GLU A 53 -17.74 2.99 -9.36
CA GLU A 53 -19.21 3.00 -9.22
C GLU A 53 -19.64 2.80 -7.76
N ASP A 54 -18.98 3.55 -6.86
CA ASP A 54 -19.20 3.52 -5.40
C ASP A 54 -18.84 2.21 -4.70
N ALA A 55 -18.22 1.25 -5.40
CA ALA A 55 -17.79 -0.02 -4.82
C ALA A 55 -16.26 -0.10 -4.72
N PRO A 56 -15.71 -0.45 -3.56
CA PRO A 56 -14.26 -0.65 -3.41
C PRO A 56 -13.75 -1.80 -4.27
N VAL A 57 -12.70 -1.54 -5.04
CA VAL A 57 -12.02 -2.56 -5.87
C VAL A 57 -10.54 -2.73 -5.50
N ALA A 58 -10.00 -1.81 -4.70
CA ALA A 58 -8.62 -1.88 -4.25
C ALA A 58 -8.48 -1.20 -2.89
N PHE A 59 -7.43 -1.57 -2.16
CA PHE A 59 -7.13 -1.03 -0.84
C PHE A 59 -5.62 -0.92 -0.65
N LEU A 60 -5.19 0.08 0.12
CA LEU A 60 -3.79 0.25 0.49
C LEU A 60 -3.67 0.89 1.88
N LEU A 61 -2.50 0.68 2.49
CA LEU A 61 -2.12 1.31 3.76
C LEU A 61 -0.92 2.22 3.56
N LEU A 62 -0.93 3.33 4.29
CA LEU A 62 0.25 4.19 4.46
C LEU A 62 0.60 4.27 5.94
N LYS A 63 1.90 4.28 6.24
CA LYS A 63 2.40 4.38 7.62
C LYS A 63 3.36 5.54 7.80
N ARG A 64 3.33 6.10 9.02
CA ARG A 64 4.22 7.16 9.51
C ARG A 64 4.64 6.81 10.95
N PRO A 65 5.59 7.52 11.56
CA PRO A 65 5.87 7.33 12.98
C PRO A 65 4.60 7.43 13.84
N PRO A 66 4.44 6.63 14.91
CA PRO A 66 5.44 5.73 15.49
C PRO A 66 5.49 4.31 14.90
N VAL A 67 4.71 4.03 13.84
CA VAL A 67 4.62 2.68 13.24
C VAL A 67 5.42 2.54 11.95
N LEU A 68 6.26 3.51 11.65
CA LEU A 68 7.13 3.47 10.49
C LEU A 68 8.14 2.32 10.61
N PRO A 69 8.37 1.53 9.54
CA PRO A 69 9.40 0.49 9.57
C PRO A 69 10.79 1.07 9.85
N ALA A 70 11.63 0.28 10.51
CA ALA A 70 12.99 0.73 10.90
C ALA A 70 13.89 1.06 9.70
N TRP A 71 13.65 0.44 8.54
CA TRP A 71 14.44 0.70 7.33
C TRP A 71 14.04 2.00 6.61
N ALA A 72 12.92 2.60 6.96
CA ALA A 72 12.40 3.76 6.24
C ALA A 72 12.98 5.07 6.80
N ASP A 73 13.07 6.08 5.91
CA ASP A 73 13.43 7.43 6.29
C ASP A 73 12.31 8.07 7.12
N GLU A 74 12.67 8.72 8.21
CA GLU A 74 11.69 9.34 9.13
C GLU A 74 10.85 10.47 8.49
N HIS A 75 11.30 11.03 7.36
CA HIS A 75 10.60 12.07 6.62
C HIS A 75 9.70 11.53 5.50
N SER A 76 9.64 10.21 5.36
CA SER A 76 8.81 9.53 4.35
C SER A 76 7.58 8.89 4.97
N ALA A 77 6.58 8.61 4.13
CA ALA A 77 5.53 7.65 4.44
C ALA A 77 5.84 6.34 3.72
N THR A 78 5.39 5.22 4.27
CA THR A 78 5.61 3.91 3.65
C THR A 78 4.30 3.30 3.16
N LEU A 79 4.35 2.71 1.96
CA LEU A 79 3.23 2.01 1.33
C LEU A 79 3.23 0.55 1.76
N HIS A 80 2.08 0.06 2.18
CA HIS A 80 1.87 -1.33 2.56
C HIS A 80 0.57 -1.87 1.99
N ALA A 81 0.52 -3.17 1.76
CA ALA A 81 -0.71 -3.91 1.49
C ALA A 81 -1.54 -3.35 0.33
N LEU A 82 -0.89 -2.88 -0.75
CA LEU A 82 -1.62 -2.51 -1.96
C LEU A 82 -2.23 -3.78 -2.57
N GLN A 83 -3.55 -3.87 -2.56
CA GLN A 83 -4.29 -5.02 -3.04
C GLN A 83 -5.41 -4.59 -3.97
N VAL A 84 -5.46 -5.21 -5.15
CA VAL A 84 -6.58 -5.05 -6.09
C VAL A 84 -7.37 -6.35 -6.09
N ASP A 85 -8.68 -6.26 -5.91
CA ASP A 85 -9.55 -7.42 -5.93
C ASP A 85 -9.30 -8.25 -7.21
N ARG A 86 -9.15 -9.56 -7.07
CA ARG A 86 -8.83 -10.45 -8.20
C ARG A 86 -9.85 -10.35 -9.34
N ARG A 87 -11.10 -10.05 -9.01
CA ARG A 87 -12.18 -9.87 -10.00
C ARG A 87 -12.05 -8.58 -10.80
N ALA A 88 -11.24 -7.64 -10.29
CA ALA A 88 -11.02 -6.34 -10.90
C ALA A 88 -9.61 -6.14 -11.45
N GLN A 89 -8.74 -7.14 -11.35
CA GLN A 89 -7.37 -7.06 -11.87
C GLN A 89 -7.35 -7.02 -13.41
N GLY A 90 -6.27 -6.49 -13.96
CA GLY A 90 -6.11 -6.34 -15.41
C GLY A 90 -6.82 -5.13 -16.01
N LYS A 91 -7.40 -4.26 -15.19
CA LYS A 91 -8.16 -3.07 -15.64
C LYS A 91 -7.43 -1.76 -15.34
N GLY A 92 -6.20 -1.80 -14.83
CA GLY A 92 -5.42 -0.61 -14.54
C GLY A 92 -5.69 0.03 -13.18
N TYR A 93 -6.38 -0.62 -12.27
CA TYR A 93 -6.69 -0.04 -10.96
C TYR A 93 -5.47 0.06 -10.04
N GLY A 94 -4.55 -0.90 -10.09
CA GLY A 94 -3.28 -0.79 -9.37
C GLY A 94 -2.47 0.42 -9.83
N LYS A 95 -2.43 0.65 -11.13
CA LYS A 95 -1.78 1.84 -11.72
C LYS A 95 -2.44 3.13 -11.25
N ALA A 96 -3.77 3.17 -11.22
CA ALA A 96 -4.53 4.32 -10.75
C ALA A 96 -4.20 4.63 -9.28
N CYS A 97 -4.09 3.61 -8.44
CA CYS A 97 -3.67 3.77 -7.05
C CYS A 97 -2.28 4.40 -6.96
N LEU A 98 -1.32 3.90 -7.73
CA LEU A 98 0.05 4.43 -7.71
C LEU A 98 0.13 5.86 -8.24
N GLN A 99 -0.67 6.20 -9.24
CA GLN A 99 -0.72 7.57 -9.75
C GLN A 99 -1.30 8.55 -8.72
N ALA A 100 -2.29 8.13 -7.96
CA ALA A 100 -2.92 8.96 -6.93
C ALA A 100 -2.11 9.03 -5.63
N LEU A 101 -1.20 8.11 -5.42
CA LEU A 101 -0.53 7.90 -4.13
C LEU A 101 0.24 9.13 -3.62
N PRO A 102 1.06 9.83 -4.42
CA PRO A 102 1.77 11.02 -3.93
C PRO A 102 0.82 12.10 -3.40
N LYS A 103 -0.28 12.35 -4.10
CA LYS A 103 -1.27 13.32 -3.69
C LYS A 103 -1.98 12.90 -2.40
N LEU A 104 -2.40 11.65 -2.30
CA LEU A 104 -3.04 11.11 -1.10
C LEU A 104 -2.12 11.23 0.12
N ALA A 105 -0.85 10.85 -0.04
CA ALA A 105 0.12 10.91 1.04
C ALA A 105 0.37 12.34 1.51
N ARG A 106 0.52 13.29 0.59
CA ARG A 106 0.73 14.69 0.93
C ARG A 106 -0.50 15.35 1.54
N GLN A 107 -1.70 14.92 1.17
CA GLN A 107 -2.93 15.39 1.83
C GLN A 107 -3.04 14.88 3.26
N ALA A 108 -2.63 13.62 3.49
CA ALA A 108 -2.65 13.03 4.82
C ALA A 108 -1.56 13.63 5.74
N TRP A 109 -0.36 13.86 5.18
CA TRP A 109 0.79 14.37 5.92
C TRP A 109 1.56 15.37 5.04
N PRO A 110 1.20 16.67 5.11
CA PRO A 110 1.83 17.68 4.24
C PRO A 110 3.34 17.84 4.41
N GLU A 111 3.87 17.41 5.56
CA GLU A 111 5.28 17.54 5.92
C GLU A 111 6.19 16.48 5.30
N ILE A 112 5.65 15.41 4.74
CA ILE A 112 6.49 14.31 4.21
C ILE A 112 7.26 14.75 2.96
N LYS A 113 8.46 14.17 2.78
CA LYS A 113 9.35 14.47 1.68
C LYS A 113 9.40 13.39 0.61
N GLY A 114 8.74 12.27 0.84
CA GLY A 114 8.74 11.16 -0.10
C GLY A 114 7.92 9.98 0.36
N LEU A 115 7.92 8.97 -0.48
CA LEU A 115 7.28 7.68 -0.23
C LEU A 115 8.32 6.58 -0.35
N GLU A 116 8.21 5.57 0.49
CA GLU A 116 9.06 4.38 0.42
C GLU A 116 8.21 3.13 0.53
N LEU A 117 8.74 2.03 0.02
CA LEU A 117 8.13 0.71 0.15
C LEU A 117 9.23 -0.34 0.21
N SER A 118 8.90 -1.50 0.75
CA SER A 118 9.71 -2.69 0.56
C SER A 118 8.94 -3.68 -0.29
N VAL A 119 9.64 -4.41 -1.12
CA VAL A 119 9.07 -5.39 -2.03
C VAL A 119 9.98 -6.60 -2.08
N ASP A 120 9.40 -7.81 -2.09
CA ASP A 120 10.17 -9.03 -2.20
C ASP A 120 11.03 -9.00 -3.47
N ALA A 121 12.31 -9.37 -3.35
CA ALA A 121 13.25 -9.32 -4.46
C ALA A 121 12.83 -10.21 -5.64
N ASP A 122 12.05 -11.27 -5.36
CA ASP A 122 11.55 -12.18 -6.39
C ASP A 122 10.26 -11.67 -7.06
N ASN A 123 9.66 -10.62 -6.55
CA ASN A 123 8.43 -10.04 -7.12
C ASN A 123 8.79 -9.05 -8.24
N GLU A 124 9.31 -9.57 -9.33
CA GLU A 124 9.81 -8.77 -10.46
C GLU A 124 8.75 -7.88 -11.09
N SER A 125 7.51 -8.37 -11.19
CA SER A 125 6.42 -7.59 -11.78
C SER A 125 6.05 -6.37 -10.95
N ALA A 126 6.06 -6.49 -9.63
CA ALA A 126 5.81 -5.36 -8.73
C ALA A 126 6.96 -4.36 -8.78
N ILE A 127 8.21 -4.83 -8.77
CA ILE A 127 9.39 -3.95 -8.87
C ILE A 127 9.32 -3.13 -10.17
N ALA A 128 9.03 -3.77 -11.29
CA ALA A 128 8.90 -3.09 -12.59
C ALA A 128 7.76 -2.07 -12.59
N LEU A 129 6.63 -2.40 -11.97
CA LEU A 129 5.49 -1.51 -11.86
C LEU A 129 5.83 -0.27 -11.03
N TYR A 130 6.44 -0.45 -9.87
CA TYR A 130 6.85 0.69 -9.02
C TYR A 130 7.87 1.57 -9.73
N ALA A 131 8.86 0.98 -10.39
CA ALA A 131 9.86 1.72 -11.16
C ALA A 131 9.22 2.58 -12.26
N LYS A 132 8.20 2.06 -12.92
CA LYS A 132 7.46 2.79 -13.95
C LYS A 132 6.80 4.06 -13.40
N TYR A 133 6.41 4.06 -12.13
CA TYR A 133 5.78 5.22 -11.48
C TYR A 133 6.74 6.05 -10.64
N GLY A 134 8.04 5.94 -10.91
CA GLY A 134 9.04 6.83 -10.36
C GLY A 134 9.76 6.35 -9.12
N PHE A 135 9.42 5.17 -8.60
CA PHE A 135 10.14 4.61 -7.47
C PHE A 135 11.51 4.09 -7.91
N VAL A 136 12.54 4.42 -7.16
CA VAL A 136 13.92 4.01 -7.42
C VAL A 136 14.34 2.95 -6.40
N ASP A 137 14.91 1.85 -6.90
CA ASP A 137 15.47 0.80 -6.04
C ASP A 137 16.75 1.32 -5.38
N SER A 138 16.76 1.39 -4.06
CA SER A 138 17.90 1.87 -3.27
C SER A 138 18.68 0.75 -2.57
N GLY A 139 18.44 -0.51 -2.93
CA GLY A 139 19.15 -1.66 -2.40
C GLY A 139 18.27 -2.54 -1.50
N GLU A 140 18.93 -3.42 -0.73
CA GLU A 140 18.22 -4.29 0.18
C GLU A 140 17.68 -3.51 1.38
N ALA A 141 16.43 -3.75 1.76
CA ALA A 141 15.83 -3.17 2.94
C ALA A 141 16.16 -4.03 4.18
N TYR A 142 15.80 -5.30 4.10
CA TYR A 142 16.02 -6.27 5.19
C TYR A 142 15.70 -7.67 4.69
N LYS A 143 16.03 -8.68 5.50
CA LYS A 143 15.62 -10.06 5.23
C LYS A 143 14.17 -10.23 5.70
N GLY A 144 13.27 -10.43 4.76
CA GLY A 144 11.86 -10.71 5.04
C GLY A 144 11.62 -12.18 5.38
N ARG A 145 10.35 -12.53 5.57
CA ARG A 145 9.95 -13.90 5.95
C ARG A 145 10.19 -14.94 4.86
N ILE A 146 10.22 -14.52 3.59
CA ILE A 146 10.38 -15.42 2.44
C ILE A 146 11.64 -15.10 1.62
N GLY A 147 12.54 -14.28 2.16
CA GLY A 147 13.77 -13.88 1.48
C GLY A 147 14.11 -12.43 1.72
N TYR A 148 14.99 -11.90 0.89
CA TYR A 148 15.37 -10.49 0.98
C TYR A 148 14.35 -9.62 0.29
N GLU A 149 14.12 -8.44 0.85
CA GLU A 149 13.27 -7.41 0.27
C GLU A 149 14.12 -6.26 -0.25
N ARG A 150 13.63 -5.62 -1.31
CA ARG A 150 14.23 -4.43 -1.90
C ARG A 150 13.51 -3.19 -1.36
N ARG A 151 14.27 -2.15 -1.09
CA ARG A 151 13.73 -0.85 -0.71
C ARG A 151 13.63 0.03 -1.93
N MET A 152 12.45 0.59 -2.17
CA MET A 152 12.22 1.53 -3.26
C MET A 152 11.66 2.84 -2.71
N GLY A 153 12.03 3.96 -3.32
CA GLY A 153 11.62 5.28 -2.85
C GLY A 153 11.30 6.24 -3.98
N LEU A 154 10.38 7.16 -3.68
CA LEU A 154 10.01 8.28 -4.54
C LEU A 154 10.18 9.56 -3.74
N VAL A 155 11.05 10.45 -4.21
CA VAL A 155 11.28 11.77 -3.60
C VAL A 155 10.35 12.79 -4.26
N PHE A 156 9.68 13.57 -3.44
CA PHE A 156 8.79 14.63 -3.92
C PHE A 156 9.54 15.87 -4.40
#